data_1a648b684d2f7e3be012a739b3a5d209
#
_entry.id   1a648b684d2f7e3be012a739b3a5d209
#
_cell.length_a   1.000
_cell.length_b   1.000
_cell.length_c   1.000
_cell.angle_alpha   90.00
_cell.angle_beta   90.00
_cell.angle_gamma   90.00
#
_symmetry.space_group_name_H-M   'P 1'
#
loop_
_entity.id
_entity.type
_entity.pdbx_description
1 polymer ?
#
loop_
_entity_poly.entity_id
_entity_poly.type
_entity_poly.pdbx_seq_one_letter_code
_entity_poly.pdbx_strand_id
1 'polypeptide(L)'
;MKLIRCGRPDHEVPTVLDADGSRREVSAFTADFDGRFFVAGGIPALATWYAANRDSCPVIADDERLGSPVARPPFMLCVGLNYADHARETGAKLPPEPVLFGKAPTAVCGPNDDVYLPPGSQHLDYEVELGLVIGTTARHLTEAQAATAIAGYVLVNDVSERHYQKDRGGQWIKGKSYDHFAPVGPWLVTADELSDLGNLTLTTRVNGELRQNGNTRDLLFNPLHIVAYVSQFMTLTPGMIISTGTPAGVAMGMKPTPKYLAAGDQLKLAVTGLGTQHGTVVPSPYG
;
A
#
# COMPACT_ATOMS: atom_id res chain seq x y z
N MET A 1 8.91 -7.49 12.92
CA MET A 1 10.00 -7.47 11.90
C MET A 1 9.65 -6.52 10.77
N LYS A 2 10.65 -6.03 10.02
CA LYS A 2 10.44 -5.31 8.76
C LYS A 2 10.90 -6.17 7.59
N LEU A 3 9.98 -6.55 6.73
CA LEU A 3 10.24 -7.36 5.54
C LEU A 3 10.31 -6.46 4.31
N ILE A 4 11.36 -6.60 3.51
CA ILE A 4 11.59 -5.86 2.26
C ILE A 4 11.94 -6.84 1.13
N ARG A 5 11.86 -6.39 -0.10
CA ARG A 5 12.33 -7.14 -1.26
C ARG A 5 13.29 -6.25 -2.05
N CYS A 6 14.50 -6.73 -2.29
CA CYS A 6 15.58 -5.97 -2.93
C CYS A 6 15.92 -6.56 -4.30
N GLY A 7 16.13 -5.72 -5.30
CA GLY A 7 16.56 -6.14 -6.64
C GLY A 7 15.75 -5.53 -7.77
N ARG A 8 16.10 -5.92 -8.99
CA ARG A 8 15.39 -5.51 -10.21
C ARG A 8 13.96 -6.06 -10.22
N PRO A 9 13.02 -5.41 -10.94
CA PRO A 9 11.67 -5.95 -11.12
C PRO A 9 11.71 -7.43 -11.56
N ASP A 10 10.84 -8.25 -10.97
CA ASP A 10 10.73 -9.71 -11.17
C ASP A 10 11.95 -10.54 -10.73
N HIS A 11 12.97 -9.91 -10.16
CA HIS A 11 14.19 -10.57 -9.64
C HIS A 11 14.53 -10.13 -8.22
N GLU A 12 13.55 -9.60 -7.52
CA GLU A 12 13.75 -9.21 -6.12
C GLU A 12 13.96 -10.44 -5.23
N VAL A 13 14.80 -10.28 -4.22
CA VAL A 13 15.06 -11.30 -3.19
C VAL A 13 14.44 -10.90 -1.85
N PRO A 14 13.90 -11.87 -1.08
CA PRO A 14 13.36 -11.62 0.25
C PRO A 14 14.47 -11.20 1.21
N THR A 15 14.23 -10.14 1.96
CA THR A 15 15.22 -9.47 2.78
C THR A 15 14.59 -8.98 4.08
N VAL A 16 15.29 -9.11 5.19
CA VAL A 16 14.93 -8.49 6.48
C VAL A 16 15.69 -7.18 6.62
N LEU A 17 14.97 -6.12 6.99
CA LEU A 17 15.57 -4.86 7.40
C LEU A 17 15.73 -4.85 8.91
N ASP A 18 16.97 -4.86 9.37
CA ASP A 18 17.32 -4.84 10.78
C ASP A 18 17.16 -3.46 11.42
N ALA A 19 17.19 -3.43 12.75
CA ALA A 19 17.11 -2.19 13.52
C ALA A 19 18.32 -1.26 13.31
N ASP A 20 19.48 -1.83 12.95
CA ASP A 20 20.70 -1.09 12.62
C ASP A 20 20.70 -0.55 11.17
N GLY A 21 19.64 -0.81 10.41
CA GLY A 21 19.46 -0.41 9.02
C GLY A 21 20.04 -1.40 8.01
N SER A 22 20.76 -2.44 8.44
CA SER A 22 21.30 -3.44 7.50
C SER A 22 20.21 -4.26 6.85
N ARG A 23 20.40 -4.58 5.55
CA ARG A 23 19.50 -5.38 4.73
C ARG A 23 20.07 -6.79 4.62
N ARG A 24 19.38 -7.78 5.18
CA ARG A 24 19.85 -9.18 5.25
C ARG A 24 18.99 -10.06 4.36
N GLU A 25 19.60 -10.63 3.30
CA GLU A 25 18.93 -11.55 2.41
C GLU A 25 18.58 -12.86 3.14
N VAL A 26 17.34 -13.34 2.96
CA VAL A 26 16.83 -14.55 3.60
C VAL A 26 16.36 -15.61 2.59
N SER A 27 16.92 -15.61 1.39
CA SER A 27 16.63 -16.60 0.34
C SER A 27 16.98 -18.04 0.76
N ALA A 28 17.89 -18.21 1.72
CA ALA A 28 18.16 -19.50 2.33
C ALA A 28 16.98 -20.07 3.14
N PHE A 29 16.05 -19.21 3.58
CA PHE A 29 14.87 -19.60 4.32
C PHE A 29 13.62 -19.71 3.42
N THR A 30 13.38 -18.74 2.58
CA THR A 30 12.19 -18.69 1.71
C THR A 30 12.54 -18.14 0.33
N ALA A 31 11.85 -18.64 -0.70
CA ALA A 31 12.05 -18.12 -2.05
C ALA A 31 11.55 -16.68 -2.22
N ASP A 32 10.45 -16.30 -1.52
CA ASP A 32 9.90 -14.94 -1.58
C ASP A 32 8.84 -14.74 -0.47
N PHE A 33 8.40 -13.47 -0.27
CA PHE A 33 7.29 -13.12 0.62
C PHE A 33 5.96 -13.10 -0.16
N ASP A 34 5.56 -14.26 -0.64
CA ASP A 34 4.32 -14.48 -1.40
C ASP A 34 3.21 -15.12 -0.54
N GLY A 35 2.08 -15.43 -1.15
CA GLY A 35 0.97 -16.11 -0.48
C GLY A 35 1.33 -17.46 0.15
N ARG A 36 2.31 -18.19 -0.41
CA ARG A 36 2.77 -19.49 0.13
C ARG A 36 3.56 -19.27 1.43
N PHE A 37 4.41 -18.26 1.44
CA PHE A 37 5.13 -17.87 2.65
C PHE A 37 4.15 -17.52 3.78
N PHE A 38 3.16 -16.67 3.53
CA PHE A 38 2.22 -16.25 4.57
C PHE A 38 1.36 -17.42 5.08
N VAL A 39 0.77 -18.24 4.20
CA VAL A 39 -0.12 -19.34 4.60
C VAL A 39 0.60 -20.42 5.39
N ALA A 40 1.90 -20.60 5.17
CA ALA A 40 2.73 -21.56 5.89
C ALA A 40 3.15 -21.07 7.30
N GLY A 41 2.65 -19.93 7.78
CA GLY A 41 3.12 -19.31 9.02
C GLY A 41 4.56 -18.78 8.91
N GLY A 42 4.91 -18.28 7.73
CA GLY A 42 6.28 -17.91 7.39
C GLY A 42 6.87 -16.82 8.29
N ILE A 43 6.08 -15.86 8.78
CA ILE A 43 6.58 -14.77 9.66
C ILE A 43 7.16 -15.32 10.97
N PRO A 44 6.42 -16.07 11.82
CA PRO A 44 6.98 -16.61 13.06
C PRO A 44 8.10 -17.63 12.81
N ALA A 45 8.01 -18.42 11.75
CA ALA A 45 9.07 -19.34 11.37
C ALA A 45 10.35 -18.62 10.93
N LEU A 46 10.21 -17.54 10.12
CA LEU A 46 11.33 -16.68 9.74
C LEU A 46 11.96 -16.01 10.95
N ALA A 47 11.17 -15.48 11.87
CA ALA A 47 11.68 -14.83 13.08
C ALA A 47 12.58 -15.78 13.89
N THR A 48 12.12 -17.03 14.07
CA THR A 48 12.88 -18.07 14.77
C THR A 48 14.17 -18.42 14.02
N TRP A 49 14.05 -18.66 12.71
CA TRP A 49 15.22 -19.00 11.88
C TRP A 49 16.22 -17.87 11.80
N TYR A 50 15.74 -16.63 11.64
CA TYR A 50 16.57 -15.45 11.50
C TYR A 50 17.37 -15.15 12.76
N ALA A 51 16.79 -15.33 13.95
CA ALA A 51 17.49 -15.18 15.22
C ALA A 51 18.75 -16.09 15.32
N ALA A 52 18.70 -17.27 14.71
CA ALA A 52 19.81 -18.22 14.71
C ALA A 52 20.81 -18.04 13.54
N ASN A 53 20.38 -17.39 12.44
CA ASN A 53 21.13 -17.37 11.19
C ASN A 53 21.51 -15.97 10.70
N ARG A 54 21.13 -14.90 11.43
CA ARG A 54 21.29 -13.50 11.03
C ARG A 54 22.70 -13.17 10.50
N ASP A 55 23.73 -13.59 11.21
CA ASP A 55 25.10 -13.23 10.87
C ASP A 55 25.66 -13.98 9.64
N SER A 56 24.99 -15.07 9.23
CA SER A 56 25.29 -15.80 8.00
C SER A 56 24.51 -15.30 6.79
N CYS A 57 23.48 -14.46 6.98
CA CYS A 57 22.69 -13.89 5.89
C CYS A 57 23.53 -12.87 5.10
N PRO A 58 23.56 -12.96 3.74
CA PRO A 58 24.23 -11.97 2.91
C PRO A 58 23.69 -10.55 3.15
N VAL A 59 24.59 -9.58 3.17
CA VAL A 59 24.23 -8.15 3.28
C VAL A 59 23.97 -7.60 1.88
N ILE A 60 22.83 -6.97 1.69
CA ILE A 60 22.46 -6.25 0.47
C ILE A 60 22.83 -4.77 0.61
N ALA A 61 23.31 -4.18 -0.46
CA ALA A 61 23.67 -2.75 -0.49
C ALA A 61 22.46 -1.85 -0.23
N ASP A 62 22.69 -0.71 0.45
CA ASP A 62 21.59 0.21 0.84
C ASP A 62 20.96 0.93 -0.34
N ASP A 63 21.67 1.05 -1.46
CA ASP A 63 21.22 1.67 -2.70
C ASP A 63 20.50 0.69 -3.65
N GLU A 64 20.42 -0.61 -3.30
CA GLU A 64 19.68 -1.57 -4.10
C GLU A 64 18.18 -1.22 -4.12
N ARG A 65 17.56 -1.32 -5.33
CA ARG A 65 16.14 -1.02 -5.51
C ARG A 65 15.27 -1.86 -4.58
N LEU A 66 14.23 -1.23 -4.03
CA LEU A 66 13.17 -1.92 -3.28
C LEU A 66 11.99 -2.23 -4.20
N GLY A 67 11.58 -3.47 -4.27
CA GLY A 67 10.29 -3.88 -4.81
C GLY A 67 9.17 -3.78 -3.79
N SER A 68 7.93 -4.06 -4.19
CA SER A 68 6.82 -4.26 -3.23
C SER A 68 7.21 -5.34 -2.21
N PRO A 69 7.03 -5.11 -0.90
CA PRO A 69 7.41 -6.08 0.14
C PRO A 69 6.55 -7.35 0.14
N VAL A 70 5.43 -7.34 -0.60
CA VAL A 70 4.61 -8.52 -0.88
C VAL A 70 4.81 -8.92 -2.34
N ALA A 71 5.31 -10.12 -2.55
CA ALA A 71 5.53 -10.65 -3.89
C ALA A 71 4.20 -11.05 -4.55
N ARG A 72 3.92 -10.47 -5.71
CA ARG A 72 2.78 -10.84 -6.55
C ARG A 72 1.47 -10.94 -5.75
N PRO A 73 0.99 -9.86 -5.13
CA PRO A 73 -0.29 -9.89 -4.41
C PRO A 73 -1.38 -10.45 -5.32
N PRO A 74 -2.14 -11.46 -4.88
CA PRO A 74 -3.17 -12.07 -5.72
C PRO A 74 -4.30 -11.11 -6.06
N PHE A 75 -4.52 -10.12 -5.20
CA PHE A 75 -5.50 -9.06 -5.38
C PHE A 75 -5.13 -7.85 -4.50
N MET A 76 -5.41 -6.66 -5.00
CA MET A 76 -5.39 -5.44 -4.22
C MET A 76 -6.80 -4.86 -4.16
N LEU A 77 -7.41 -4.94 -2.98
CA LEU A 77 -8.71 -4.35 -2.68
C LEU A 77 -8.50 -2.99 -2.03
N CYS A 78 -9.34 -2.02 -2.37
CA CYS A 78 -9.27 -0.68 -1.83
C CYS A 78 -10.63 -0.24 -1.28
N VAL A 79 -10.59 0.63 -0.27
CA VAL A 79 -11.78 1.22 0.35
C VAL A 79 -11.85 2.71 0.01
N GLY A 80 -12.89 3.11 -0.73
CA GLY A 80 -13.12 4.50 -1.08
C GLY A 80 -13.87 5.27 0.01
N LEU A 81 -13.66 6.60 0.06
CA LEU A 81 -14.41 7.54 0.90
C LEU A 81 -14.39 7.20 2.41
N ASN A 82 -13.29 6.65 2.89
CA ASN A 82 -13.16 6.19 4.27
C ASN A 82 -12.67 7.26 5.26
N TYR A 83 -12.57 8.53 4.82
CA TYR A 83 -12.31 9.67 5.69
C TYR A 83 -13.38 10.74 5.46
N ALA A 84 -13.98 11.26 6.52
CA ALA A 84 -15.08 12.22 6.44
C ALA A 84 -14.65 13.55 5.81
N ASP A 85 -13.42 13.99 6.05
CA ASP A 85 -12.84 15.18 5.47
C ASP A 85 -12.59 15.03 3.96
N HIS A 86 -12.07 13.86 3.53
CA HIS A 86 -11.90 13.52 2.12
C HIS A 86 -13.25 13.46 1.37
N ALA A 87 -14.27 12.81 1.94
CA ALA A 87 -15.60 12.81 1.33
C ALA A 87 -16.14 14.25 1.17
N ARG A 88 -15.92 15.09 2.18
CA ARG A 88 -16.38 16.49 2.20
C ARG A 88 -15.66 17.36 1.16
N GLU A 89 -14.32 17.26 1.04
CA GLU A 89 -13.55 18.03 0.06
C GLU A 89 -13.92 17.70 -1.40
N THR A 90 -14.27 16.44 -1.66
CA THR A 90 -14.67 15.95 -2.99
C THR A 90 -16.16 16.09 -3.27
N GLY A 91 -16.95 16.61 -2.32
CA GLY A 91 -18.41 16.77 -2.45
C GLY A 91 -19.17 15.45 -2.42
N ALA A 92 -18.58 14.37 -1.96
CA ALA A 92 -19.23 13.07 -1.84
C ALA A 92 -20.06 12.98 -0.56
N LYS A 93 -21.14 12.18 -0.60
CA LYS A 93 -21.86 11.80 0.62
C LYS A 93 -21.06 10.76 1.40
N LEU A 94 -21.17 10.82 2.73
CA LEU A 94 -20.58 9.77 3.58
C LEU A 94 -21.27 8.43 3.27
N PRO A 95 -20.51 7.37 2.97
CA PRO A 95 -21.10 6.08 2.67
C PRO A 95 -21.61 5.40 3.96
N PRO A 96 -22.74 4.68 3.90
CA PRO A 96 -23.25 3.95 5.07
C PRO A 96 -22.44 2.67 5.36
N GLU A 97 -21.62 2.22 4.43
CA GLU A 97 -20.77 1.02 4.50
C GLU A 97 -19.53 1.20 3.61
N PRO A 98 -18.46 0.41 3.79
CA PRO A 98 -17.24 0.52 2.99
C PRO A 98 -17.49 0.41 1.47
N VAL A 99 -17.07 1.42 0.72
CA VAL A 99 -17.11 1.41 -0.75
C VAL A 99 -15.91 0.63 -1.27
N LEU A 100 -16.15 -0.54 -1.86
CA LEU A 100 -15.09 -1.45 -2.30
C LEU A 100 -14.79 -1.29 -3.79
N PHE A 101 -13.51 -1.27 -4.14
CA PHE A 101 -13.03 -1.38 -5.51
C PHE A 101 -11.69 -2.11 -5.54
N GLY A 102 -11.26 -2.54 -6.73
CA GLY A 102 -9.99 -3.25 -6.89
C GLY A 102 -9.02 -2.49 -7.77
N LYS A 103 -7.74 -2.82 -7.63
CA LYS A 103 -6.66 -2.48 -8.57
C LYS A 103 -6.14 -3.75 -9.21
N ALA A 104 -5.79 -3.68 -10.49
CA ALA A 104 -5.13 -4.80 -11.17
C ALA A 104 -3.79 -5.12 -10.49
N PRO A 105 -3.39 -6.40 -10.39
CA PRO A 105 -2.09 -6.75 -9.83
C PRO A 105 -0.91 -6.07 -10.54
N THR A 106 -1.02 -5.78 -11.83
CA THR A 106 0.00 -5.05 -12.63
C THR A 106 0.19 -3.60 -12.21
N ALA A 107 -0.75 -3.01 -11.44
CA ALA A 107 -0.58 -1.68 -10.89
C ALA A 107 0.44 -1.63 -9.73
N VAL A 108 0.69 -2.77 -9.07
CA VAL A 108 1.60 -2.84 -7.91
C VAL A 108 3.05 -2.72 -8.37
N CYS A 109 3.77 -1.82 -7.74
CA CYS A 109 5.21 -1.59 -7.98
C CYS A 109 5.95 -1.33 -6.66
N GLY A 110 7.27 -1.16 -6.75
CA GLY A 110 8.11 -0.81 -5.61
C GLY A 110 7.80 0.58 -5.06
N PRO A 111 8.15 0.84 -3.79
CA PRO A 111 7.80 2.08 -3.09
C PRO A 111 8.41 3.34 -3.71
N ASN A 112 9.54 3.18 -4.39
CA ASN A 112 10.30 4.28 -4.98
C ASN A 112 10.36 4.19 -6.52
N ASP A 113 9.54 3.32 -7.11
CA ASP A 113 9.41 3.26 -8.57
C ASP A 113 8.67 4.51 -9.09
N ASP A 114 8.94 4.86 -10.33
CA ASP A 114 8.28 5.98 -10.99
C ASP A 114 6.78 5.74 -11.13
N VAL A 115 5.99 6.81 -10.97
CA VAL A 115 4.54 6.81 -11.23
C VAL A 115 4.32 7.20 -12.70
N TYR A 116 3.65 6.35 -13.45
CA TYR A 116 3.42 6.59 -14.86
C TYR A 116 2.25 7.55 -15.11
N LEU A 117 2.52 8.61 -15.87
CA LEU A 117 1.49 9.52 -16.38
C LEU A 117 0.92 8.92 -17.67
N PRO A 118 -0.36 8.48 -17.71
CA PRO A 118 -0.96 7.93 -18.91
C PRO A 118 -0.98 8.94 -20.07
N PRO A 119 -0.86 8.51 -21.33
CA PRO A 119 -0.90 9.40 -22.49
C PRO A 119 -2.16 10.28 -22.49
N GLY A 120 -1.95 11.60 -22.60
CA GLY A 120 -3.03 12.60 -22.60
C GLY A 120 -3.73 12.82 -21.25
N SER A 121 -3.31 12.17 -20.18
CA SER A 121 -3.87 12.39 -18.83
C SER A 121 -3.55 13.81 -18.34
N GLN A 122 -4.57 14.45 -17.76
CA GLN A 122 -4.49 15.75 -17.10
C GLN A 122 -5.08 15.70 -15.67
N HIS A 123 -5.42 14.51 -15.17
CA HIS A 123 -6.14 14.35 -13.91
C HIS A 123 -5.50 13.29 -13.00
N LEU A 124 -4.16 13.12 -13.10
CA LEU A 124 -3.41 12.20 -12.26
C LEU A 124 -3.32 12.73 -10.81
N ASP A 125 -3.60 11.87 -9.84
CA ASP A 125 -3.71 12.21 -8.42
C ASP A 125 -3.02 11.18 -7.54
N TYR A 126 -2.70 11.54 -6.31
CA TYR A 126 -2.04 10.75 -5.27
C TYR A 126 -2.99 10.51 -4.09
N GLU A 127 -2.80 9.40 -3.40
CA GLU A 127 -3.56 9.04 -2.20
C GLU A 127 -2.68 8.23 -1.23
N VAL A 128 -2.23 8.85 -0.12
CA VAL A 128 -1.50 8.13 0.92
C VAL A 128 -2.47 7.31 1.78
N GLU A 129 -2.16 6.03 1.96
CA GLU A 129 -3.04 5.08 2.66
C GLU A 129 -2.27 4.11 3.56
N LEU A 130 -2.94 3.64 4.61
CA LEU A 130 -2.57 2.44 5.33
C LEU A 130 -3.02 1.22 4.52
N GLY A 131 -2.13 0.28 4.26
CA GLY A 131 -2.44 -1.01 3.65
C GLY A 131 -2.33 -2.15 4.66
N LEU A 132 -3.25 -3.09 4.61
CA LEU A 132 -3.28 -4.32 5.42
C LEU A 132 -2.88 -5.49 4.53
N VAL A 133 -1.95 -6.33 4.98
CA VAL A 133 -1.54 -7.55 4.27
C VAL A 133 -2.18 -8.75 4.93
N ILE A 134 -2.93 -9.54 4.18
CA ILE A 134 -3.60 -10.75 4.67
C ILE A 134 -2.59 -11.89 4.79
N GLY A 135 -2.57 -12.53 5.96
CA GLY A 135 -1.65 -13.62 6.28
C GLY A 135 -2.25 -15.01 6.18
N THR A 136 -3.57 -15.13 6.34
CA THR A 136 -4.26 -16.43 6.35
C THR A 136 -5.47 -16.43 5.46
N THR A 137 -5.87 -17.59 4.94
CA THR A 137 -7.15 -17.74 4.25
C THR A 137 -8.28 -17.58 5.25
N ALA A 138 -9.20 -16.63 5.02
CA ALA A 138 -10.28 -16.34 5.94
C ALA A 138 -11.57 -15.95 5.22
N ARG A 139 -12.70 -16.25 5.85
CA ARG A 139 -14.04 -15.93 5.39
C ARG A 139 -15.01 -15.78 6.58
N HIS A 140 -16.00 -14.89 6.44
CA HIS A 140 -17.03 -14.63 7.44
C HIS A 140 -16.47 -14.35 8.85
N LEU A 141 -15.39 -13.54 8.91
CA LEU A 141 -14.81 -13.12 10.18
C LEU A 141 -15.74 -12.15 10.91
N THR A 142 -15.75 -12.26 12.23
CA THR A 142 -16.18 -11.16 13.11
C THR A 142 -15.05 -10.12 13.22
N GLU A 143 -15.35 -8.91 13.64
CA GLU A 143 -14.34 -7.87 13.86
C GLU A 143 -13.28 -8.30 14.89
N ALA A 144 -13.70 -9.02 15.95
CA ALA A 144 -12.79 -9.57 16.94
C ALA A 144 -11.81 -10.61 16.37
N GLN A 145 -12.18 -11.31 15.29
CA GLN A 145 -11.34 -12.30 14.62
C GLN A 145 -10.46 -11.66 13.52
N ALA A 146 -10.80 -10.47 13.04
CA ALA A 146 -10.14 -9.86 11.90
C ALA A 146 -8.62 -9.70 12.08
N ALA A 147 -8.17 -9.38 13.30
CA ALA A 147 -6.74 -9.23 13.61
C ALA A 147 -5.93 -10.51 13.31
N THR A 148 -6.53 -11.69 13.48
CA THR A 148 -5.84 -12.97 13.26
C THR A 148 -5.56 -13.26 11.77
N ALA A 149 -6.23 -12.55 10.88
CA ALA A 149 -6.04 -12.70 9.44
C ALA A 149 -4.95 -11.77 8.88
N ILE A 150 -4.47 -10.80 9.67
CA ILE A 150 -3.52 -9.77 9.22
C ILE A 150 -2.09 -10.23 9.50
N ALA A 151 -1.25 -10.29 8.46
CA ALA A 151 0.19 -10.56 8.57
C ALA A 151 0.98 -9.32 8.98
N GLY A 152 0.55 -8.14 8.53
CA GLY A 152 1.24 -6.88 8.79
C GLY A 152 0.68 -5.74 7.97
N TYR A 153 1.43 -4.63 7.97
CA TYR A 153 1.00 -3.34 7.45
C TYR A 153 2.03 -2.76 6.49
N VAL A 154 1.55 -2.04 5.49
CA VAL A 154 2.35 -1.38 4.46
C VAL A 154 1.85 0.05 4.21
N LEU A 155 2.72 0.92 3.75
CA LEU A 155 2.31 2.19 3.14
C LEU A 155 1.93 1.93 1.68
N VAL A 156 0.81 2.50 1.25
CA VAL A 156 0.31 2.44 -0.14
C VAL A 156 0.15 3.86 -0.67
N ASN A 157 0.45 4.06 -1.95
CA ASN A 157 -0.02 5.20 -2.73
C ASN A 157 -1.08 4.70 -3.73
N ASP A 158 -2.36 4.98 -3.47
CA ASP A 158 -3.46 4.61 -4.37
C ASP A 158 -3.62 5.64 -5.50
N VAL A 159 -2.61 5.67 -6.39
CA VAL A 159 -2.57 6.58 -7.55
C VAL A 159 -3.84 6.45 -8.38
N SER A 160 -4.38 7.60 -8.79
CA SER A 160 -5.67 7.70 -9.43
C SER A 160 -5.63 8.61 -10.65
N GLU A 161 -6.16 8.17 -11.77
CA GLU A 161 -6.51 9.04 -12.88
C GLU A 161 -8.00 9.36 -12.79
N ARG A 162 -8.33 10.60 -12.37
CA ARG A 162 -9.69 10.96 -11.94
C ARG A 162 -10.71 10.97 -13.07
N HIS A 163 -10.32 11.38 -14.28
CA HIS A 163 -11.22 11.32 -15.44
C HIS A 163 -11.58 9.86 -15.78
N TYR A 164 -10.59 8.95 -15.77
CA TYR A 164 -10.87 7.52 -16.02
C TYR A 164 -11.73 6.92 -14.91
N GLN A 165 -11.49 7.33 -13.65
CA GLN A 165 -12.23 6.85 -12.49
C GLN A 165 -13.72 7.25 -12.55
N LYS A 166 -14.01 8.53 -12.84
CA LYS A 166 -15.35 9.12 -12.65
C LYS A 166 -16.14 9.28 -13.93
N ASP A 167 -15.47 9.69 -15.03
CA ASP A 167 -16.17 10.15 -16.24
C ASP A 167 -16.24 9.08 -17.33
N ARG A 168 -15.64 7.93 -17.11
CA ARG A 168 -15.55 6.81 -18.07
C ARG A 168 -16.43 5.63 -17.68
N GLY A 169 -17.72 5.87 -17.38
CA GLY A 169 -18.72 4.84 -17.14
C GLY A 169 -18.82 4.35 -15.68
N GLY A 170 -18.31 5.09 -14.71
CA GLY A 170 -18.57 4.91 -13.28
C GLY A 170 -17.86 3.74 -12.58
N GLN A 171 -17.12 2.89 -13.31
CA GLN A 171 -16.28 1.84 -12.69
C GLN A 171 -14.89 2.37 -12.42
N TRP A 172 -14.53 2.45 -11.14
CA TRP A 172 -13.29 3.09 -10.66
C TRP A 172 -12.02 2.39 -11.12
N ILE A 173 -12.10 1.08 -11.37
CA ILE A 173 -10.94 0.26 -11.73
C ILE A 173 -10.12 0.83 -12.89
N LYS A 174 -10.76 1.48 -13.87
CA LYS A 174 -10.08 2.10 -15.01
C LYS A 174 -9.12 3.21 -14.61
N GLY A 175 -9.50 4.02 -13.63
CA GLY A 175 -8.69 5.11 -13.11
C GLY A 175 -7.72 4.70 -12.01
N LYS A 176 -7.76 3.44 -11.58
CA LYS A 176 -7.03 2.92 -10.44
C LYS A 176 -5.99 1.84 -10.81
N SER A 177 -6.01 1.34 -12.06
CA SER A 177 -5.27 0.13 -12.44
C SER A 177 -4.28 0.30 -13.57
N TYR A 178 -3.89 1.54 -13.91
CA TYR A 178 -2.76 1.75 -14.80
C TYR A 178 -1.48 1.21 -14.15
N ASP A 179 -0.52 0.77 -14.94
CA ASP A 179 0.73 0.25 -14.39
C ASP A 179 1.43 1.31 -13.52
N HIS A 180 2.06 0.88 -12.43
CA HIS A 180 2.67 1.74 -11.42
C HIS A 180 1.69 2.66 -10.66
N PHE A 181 0.40 2.32 -10.63
CA PHE A 181 -0.60 3.07 -9.86
C PHE A 181 -0.77 2.58 -8.41
N ALA A 182 0.05 1.65 -7.97
CA ALA A 182 0.07 1.18 -6.59
C ALA A 182 1.51 0.97 -6.09
N PRO A 183 2.30 2.03 -5.84
CA PRO A 183 3.52 1.93 -5.06
C PRO A 183 3.23 1.39 -3.66
N VAL A 184 3.90 0.28 -3.26
CA VAL A 184 3.70 -0.40 -1.97
C VAL A 184 5.03 -0.54 -1.24
N GLY A 185 5.07 -0.25 0.04
CA GLY A 185 6.25 -0.34 0.90
C GLY A 185 6.67 1.03 1.44
N PRO A 186 7.93 1.22 1.95
CA PRO A 186 9.15 0.47 1.62
C PRO A 186 9.29 -0.90 2.27
N TRP A 187 8.57 -1.18 3.34
CA TRP A 187 8.60 -2.47 4.03
C TRP A 187 7.20 -2.90 4.47
N LEU A 188 7.05 -4.18 4.71
CA LEU A 188 5.97 -4.73 5.50
C LEU A 188 6.44 -4.77 6.96
N VAL A 189 5.70 -4.09 7.83
CA VAL A 189 5.86 -4.21 9.30
C VAL A 189 4.95 -5.33 9.77
N THR A 190 5.49 -6.33 10.45
CA THR A 190 4.69 -7.44 10.98
C THR A 190 3.70 -6.96 12.05
N ALA A 191 2.56 -7.62 12.17
CA ALA A 191 1.43 -7.15 12.99
C ALA A 191 1.76 -6.95 14.47
N ASP A 192 2.74 -7.68 14.99
CA ASP A 192 3.23 -7.59 16.37
C ASP A 192 4.02 -6.30 16.67
N GLU A 193 4.56 -5.62 15.64
CA GLU A 193 5.36 -4.40 15.83
C GLU A 193 4.57 -3.09 15.72
N LEU A 194 3.32 -3.13 15.28
CA LEU A 194 2.47 -1.95 15.12
C LEU A 194 1.14 -2.16 15.85
N SER A 195 1.11 -1.81 17.14
CA SER A 195 -0.04 -2.11 18.02
C SER A 195 -1.15 -1.06 17.99
N ASP A 196 -0.86 0.21 17.66
CA ASP A 196 -1.84 1.31 17.64
C ASP A 196 -2.15 1.74 16.20
N LEU A 197 -3.06 1.01 15.55
CA LEU A 197 -3.55 1.34 14.21
C LEU A 197 -4.48 2.57 14.19
N GLY A 198 -4.98 2.98 15.35
CA GLY A 198 -5.90 4.11 15.47
C GLY A 198 -5.20 5.47 15.57
N ASN A 199 -3.87 5.54 15.51
CA ASN A 199 -3.14 6.80 15.67
C ASN A 199 -1.89 6.91 14.78
N LEU A 200 -2.01 6.56 13.52
CA LEU A 200 -0.94 6.72 12.55
C LEU A 200 -1.13 8.02 11.78
N THR A 201 -0.08 8.83 11.69
CA THR A 201 -0.08 10.03 10.83
C THR A 201 0.27 9.64 9.41
N LEU A 202 -0.52 10.15 8.44
CA LEU A 202 -0.32 9.97 7.01
C LEU A 202 -0.03 11.31 6.36
N THR A 203 1.04 11.41 5.59
CA THR A 203 1.41 12.66 4.90
C THR A 203 1.77 12.42 3.46
N THR A 204 1.41 13.37 2.58
CA THR A 204 1.90 13.47 1.21
C THR A 204 2.47 14.85 0.95
N ARG A 205 3.64 14.88 0.31
CA ARG A 205 4.23 16.10 -0.24
C ARG A 205 4.42 15.94 -1.74
N VAL A 206 4.12 17.00 -2.48
CA VAL A 206 4.39 17.12 -3.90
C VAL A 206 5.33 18.30 -4.10
N ASN A 207 6.50 18.07 -4.68
CA ASN A 207 7.56 19.09 -4.85
C ASN A 207 7.90 19.82 -3.53
N GLY A 208 7.88 19.09 -2.41
CA GLY A 208 8.11 19.63 -1.07
C GLY A 208 6.89 20.29 -0.39
N GLU A 209 5.84 20.66 -1.14
CA GLU A 209 4.59 21.22 -0.60
C GLU A 209 3.77 20.13 0.10
N LEU A 210 3.39 20.35 1.36
CA LEU A 210 2.51 19.45 2.10
C LEU A 210 1.10 19.49 1.51
N ARG A 211 0.60 18.34 1.07
CA ARG A 211 -0.71 18.20 0.44
C ARG A 211 -1.70 17.44 1.31
N GLN A 212 -1.30 16.28 1.82
CA GLN A 212 -2.12 15.51 2.76
C GLN A 212 -1.45 15.49 4.13
N ASN A 213 -2.25 15.59 5.18
CA ASN A 213 -1.83 15.47 6.57
C ASN A 213 -3.02 14.96 7.39
N GLY A 214 -3.18 13.64 7.44
CA GLY A 214 -4.29 12.96 8.10
C GLY A 214 -3.81 12.03 9.21
N ASN A 215 -4.77 11.41 9.89
CA ASN A 215 -4.51 10.44 10.95
C ASN A 215 -5.54 9.31 10.88
N THR A 216 -5.12 8.06 11.10
CA THR A 216 -6.01 6.89 11.06
C THR A 216 -7.15 6.92 12.08
N ARG A 217 -7.07 7.77 13.12
CA ARG A 217 -8.18 8.01 14.07
C ARG A 217 -9.43 8.57 13.39
N ASP A 218 -9.27 9.20 12.22
CA ASP A 218 -10.34 9.85 11.48
C ASP A 218 -10.98 8.93 10.42
N LEU A 219 -10.58 7.65 10.38
CA LEU A 219 -11.20 6.61 9.56
C LEU A 219 -12.67 6.41 9.96
N LEU A 220 -13.58 6.40 8.99
CA LEU A 220 -15.00 6.07 9.19
C LEU A 220 -15.18 4.60 9.57
N PHE A 221 -14.45 3.74 8.87
CA PHE A 221 -14.41 2.30 9.12
C PHE A 221 -12.98 1.92 9.51
N ASN A 222 -12.79 1.43 10.71
CA ASN A 222 -11.47 1.05 11.21
C ASN A 222 -10.92 -0.20 10.48
N PRO A 223 -9.60 -0.46 10.52
CA PRO A 223 -8.98 -1.56 9.79
C PRO A 223 -9.58 -2.94 10.07
N LEU A 224 -9.94 -3.25 11.33
CA LEU A 224 -10.52 -4.55 11.70
C LEU A 224 -11.95 -4.70 11.16
N HIS A 225 -12.73 -3.62 11.23
CA HIS A 225 -14.06 -3.58 10.61
C HIS A 225 -13.98 -3.83 9.10
N ILE A 226 -13.03 -3.20 8.40
CA ILE A 226 -12.85 -3.41 6.95
C ILE A 226 -12.56 -4.89 6.64
N VAL A 227 -11.63 -5.52 7.36
CA VAL A 227 -11.29 -6.94 7.14
C VAL A 227 -12.50 -7.84 7.40
N ALA A 228 -13.22 -7.61 8.50
CA ALA A 228 -14.44 -8.36 8.81
C ALA A 228 -15.51 -8.18 7.73
N TYR A 229 -15.75 -6.92 7.31
CA TYR A 229 -16.74 -6.58 6.29
C TYR A 229 -16.41 -7.24 4.95
N VAL A 230 -15.19 -7.09 4.44
CA VAL A 230 -14.74 -7.68 3.17
C VAL A 230 -14.90 -9.21 3.19
N SER A 231 -14.59 -9.86 4.32
CA SER A 231 -14.70 -11.30 4.48
C SER A 231 -16.12 -11.85 4.33
N GLN A 232 -17.16 -11.02 4.42
CA GLN A 232 -18.55 -11.44 4.17
C GLN A 232 -18.82 -11.68 2.69
N PHE A 233 -18.14 -10.97 1.81
CA PHE A 233 -18.42 -11.00 0.36
C PHE A 233 -17.44 -11.89 -0.39
N MET A 234 -16.17 -11.95 0.02
CA MET A 234 -15.13 -12.71 -0.66
C MET A 234 -14.19 -13.41 0.32
N THR A 235 -13.56 -14.48 -0.12
CA THR A 235 -12.49 -15.13 0.63
C THR A 235 -11.25 -14.24 0.63
N LEU A 236 -10.74 -13.91 1.80
CA LEU A 236 -9.44 -13.28 1.96
C LEU A 236 -8.36 -14.33 1.70
N THR A 237 -7.38 -14.01 0.89
CA THR A 237 -6.29 -14.92 0.53
C THR A 237 -4.94 -14.36 0.99
N PRO A 238 -4.01 -15.22 1.42
CA PRO A 238 -2.69 -14.79 1.88
C PRO A 238 -1.94 -13.99 0.82
N GLY A 239 -1.32 -12.90 1.22
CA GLY A 239 -0.66 -11.94 0.33
C GLY A 239 -1.59 -10.90 -0.32
N MET A 240 -2.91 -11.01 -0.15
CA MET A 240 -3.85 -9.96 -0.57
C MET A 240 -3.56 -8.68 0.22
N ILE A 241 -3.63 -7.53 -0.47
CA ILE A 241 -3.49 -6.21 0.16
C ILE A 241 -4.86 -5.53 0.20
N ILE A 242 -5.22 -4.97 1.36
CA ILE A 242 -6.41 -4.14 1.53
C ILE A 242 -5.96 -2.72 1.86
N SER A 243 -6.18 -1.77 0.96
CA SER A 243 -5.89 -0.34 1.16
C SER A 243 -7.09 0.35 1.79
N THR A 244 -6.87 1.14 2.87
CA THR A 244 -7.95 1.51 3.80
C THR A 244 -8.59 2.87 3.51
N GLY A 245 -8.18 3.55 2.45
CA GLY A 245 -8.66 4.88 2.11
C GLY A 245 -7.71 6.00 2.52
N THR A 246 -7.87 7.14 1.90
CA THR A 246 -6.98 8.30 2.00
C THR A 246 -7.65 9.48 2.73
N PRO A 247 -6.90 10.28 3.51
CA PRO A 247 -7.39 11.52 4.11
C PRO A 247 -7.52 12.65 3.07
N ALA A 248 -8.11 13.77 3.47
CA ALA A 248 -8.20 14.98 2.66
C ALA A 248 -6.83 15.52 2.20
N GLY A 249 -6.85 16.33 1.13
CA GLY A 249 -5.69 16.96 0.52
C GLY A 249 -5.28 16.37 -0.82
N VAL A 250 -6.12 15.53 -1.43
CA VAL A 250 -5.93 15.04 -2.80
C VAL A 250 -6.06 16.19 -3.81
N ALA A 251 -5.39 16.07 -4.95
CA ALA A 251 -5.38 17.12 -5.96
C ALA A 251 -6.79 17.50 -6.44
N MET A 252 -7.66 16.50 -6.64
CA MET A 252 -9.04 16.71 -7.06
C MET A 252 -9.85 17.57 -6.07
N GLY A 253 -9.57 17.48 -4.77
CA GLY A 253 -10.27 18.22 -3.70
C GLY A 253 -9.81 19.67 -3.55
N MET A 254 -8.68 20.06 -4.12
CA MET A 254 -8.06 21.37 -3.92
C MET A 254 -8.91 22.51 -4.51
N LYS A 255 -8.94 23.63 -3.78
CA LYS A 255 -9.67 24.84 -4.17
C LYS A 255 -8.70 26.03 -4.31
N PRO A 256 -8.96 27.01 -5.18
CA PRO A 256 -10.11 27.11 -6.11
C PRO A 256 -9.99 26.19 -7.32
N THR A 257 -8.79 25.65 -7.63
CA THR A 257 -8.52 24.82 -8.80
C THR A 257 -7.75 23.58 -8.38
N PRO A 258 -8.13 22.38 -8.83
CA PRO A 258 -7.35 21.14 -8.64
C PRO A 258 -5.91 21.32 -9.16
N LYS A 259 -4.94 20.76 -8.41
CA LYS A 259 -3.52 20.75 -8.79
C LYS A 259 -3.06 19.32 -9.04
N TYR A 260 -3.50 18.75 -10.15
CA TYR A 260 -3.13 17.39 -10.56
C TYR A 260 -1.64 17.24 -10.82
N LEU A 261 -1.16 15.99 -10.77
CA LEU A 261 0.23 15.65 -11.01
C LEU A 261 0.59 15.80 -12.50
N ALA A 262 1.81 16.26 -12.75
CA ALA A 262 2.41 16.38 -14.07
C ALA A 262 3.76 15.65 -14.12
N ALA A 263 4.25 15.38 -15.33
CA ALA A 263 5.57 14.79 -15.50
C ALA A 263 6.65 15.67 -14.87
N GLY A 264 7.56 15.06 -14.11
CA GLY A 264 8.61 15.71 -13.34
C GLY A 264 8.27 15.97 -11.87
N ASP A 265 6.99 15.85 -11.46
CA ASP A 265 6.61 16.03 -10.06
C ASP A 265 7.25 14.96 -9.16
N GLN A 266 7.76 15.42 -8.01
CA GLN A 266 8.38 14.61 -6.98
C GLN A 266 7.38 14.34 -5.86
N LEU A 267 7.13 13.07 -5.61
CA LEU A 267 6.22 12.61 -4.56
C LEU A 267 7.01 12.13 -3.34
N LYS A 268 6.54 12.51 -2.15
CA LYS A 268 7.01 11.94 -0.89
C LYS A 268 5.81 11.63 -0.01
N LEU A 269 5.59 10.34 0.21
CA LEU A 269 4.51 9.86 1.09
C LEU A 269 5.13 9.20 2.33
N ALA A 270 4.50 9.38 3.49
CA ALA A 270 4.93 8.74 4.73
C ALA A 270 3.74 8.36 5.61
N VAL A 271 3.88 7.23 6.29
CA VAL A 271 2.96 6.80 7.36
C VAL A 271 3.79 6.42 8.58
N THR A 272 3.37 6.87 9.77
CA THR A 272 4.06 6.58 11.03
C THR A 272 4.33 5.08 11.17
N GLY A 273 5.60 4.71 11.40
CA GLY A 273 6.04 3.31 11.56
C GLY A 273 6.19 2.53 10.24
N LEU A 274 5.60 2.99 9.13
CA LEU A 274 5.62 2.29 7.84
C LEU A 274 6.65 2.84 6.85
N GLY A 275 7.40 3.86 7.23
CA GLY A 275 8.46 4.44 6.41
C GLY A 275 8.00 5.53 5.45
N THR A 276 8.79 5.72 4.41
CA THR A 276 8.58 6.79 3.43
C THR A 276 8.78 6.25 2.01
N GLN A 277 7.91 6.65 1.10
CA GLN A 277 8.04 6.45 -0.35
C GLN A 277 8.54 7.73 -1.01
N HIS A 278 9.33 7.57 -2.07
CA HIS A 278 9.79 8.64 -2.95
C HIS A 278 9.54 8.21 -4.39
N GLY A 279 8.69 8.91 -5.12
CA GLY A 279 8.38 8.61 -6.51
C GLY A 279 8.52 9.84 -7.39
N THR A 280 8.84 9.63 -8.66
CA THR A 280 8.81 10.67 -9.70
C THR A 280 7.68 10.36 -10.67
N VAL A 281 6.94 11.38 -11.07
CA VAL A 281 5.94 11.22 -12.14
C VAL A 281 6.66 11.31 -13.49
N VAL A 282 6.56 10.26 -14.28
CA VAL A 282 7.19 10.21 -15.62
C VAL A 282 6.15 9.89 -16.70
N PRO A 283 6.35 10.32 -17.95
CA PRO A 283 5.50 9.87 -19.05
C PRO A 283 5.49 8.33 -19.13
N SER A 284 4.31 7.77 -19.41
CA SER A 284 4.20 6.33 -19.61
C SER A 284 5.13 5.83 -20.72
N PRO A 285 5.80 4.68 -20.54
CA PRO A 285 6.61 4.07 -21.61
C PRO A 285 5.76 3.42 -22.71
N TYR A 286 4.44 3.38 -22.55
CA TYR A 286 3.51 2.71 -23.48
C TYR A 286 2.89 3.64 -24.53
N GLY A 287 3.53 4.71 -24.88
CA GLY A 287 3.19 5.57 -26.02
C GLY A 287 2.27 6.73 -25.71
#